data_097ba3a1d2213f72bb3dcc7a5d942a97
#
_entry.id   097ba3a1d2213f72bb3dcc7a5d942a97
#
_cell.length_a   1.000
_cell.length_b   1.000
_cell.length_c   1.000
_cell.angle_alpha   90.00
_cell.angle_beta   90.00
_cell.angle_gamma   90.00
#
_symmetry.space_group_name_H-M   'P 1'
#
loop_
_entity.id
_entity.type
_entity.pdbx_description
1 polymer ?
#
loop_
_entity_poly.entity_id
_entity_poly.type
_entity_poly.pdbx_seq_one_letter_code
_entity_poly.pdbx_strand_id
1 'polypeptide(L)'
;QKESSASAGIDYEEGGFYAGGWTADVGDGLEIDGYFGYGVETDSGFSLSAGFTGYYYTGEFDDTYEEINLNAGYGIFSLEYSIGEWAGFGAEADYDFLALTVAGENGLYATFGSFGDEFDGGYLELGWGTTISDLDFGVAAILSGDELSDQVSSSGSPKESQAFVLTIGKSF
;
A
#
# COMPACT_ATOMS: atom_id res chain seq x y z
N GLN A 1 -2.18 12.01 -14.47
CA GLN A 1 -2.63 10.71 -13.91
C GLN A 1 -2.33 9.62 -14.93
N LYS A 2 -1.69 8.53 -14.51
CA LYS A 2 -1.35 7.42 -15.40
C LYS A 2 -2.58 6.53 -15.61
N GLU A 3 -2.83 6.09 -16.84
CA GLU A 3 -3.99 5.25 -17.18
C GLU A 3 -3.75 3.75 -16.96
N SER A 4 -2.48 3.30 -16.92
CA SER A 4 -2.10 1.90 -16.70
C SER A 4 -0.72 1.80 -16.07
N SER A 5 -0.49 0.77 -15.27
CA SER A 5 0.80 0.42 -14.70
C SER A 5 1.03 -1.09 -14.82
N ALA A 6 2.28 -1.48 -15.01
CA ALA A 6 2.72 -2.87 -14.94
C ALA A 6 3.57 -3.03 -13.68
N SER A 7 3.37 -4.13 -12.95
CA SER A 7 4.16 -4.48 -11.78
C SER A 7 4.58 -5.94 -11.79
N ALA A 8 5.64 -6.26 -11.07
CA ALA A 8 6.11 -7.61 -10.84
C ALA A 8 6.77 -7.71 -9.47
N GLY A 9 6.71 -8.87 -8.84
CA GLY A 9 7.34 -9.12 -7.56
C GLY A 9 7.78 -10.56 -7.39
N ILE A 10 8.59 -10.78 -6.37
CA ILE A 10 9.04 -12.09 -5.92
C ILE A 10 9.06 -12.11 -4.41
N ASP A 11 8.48 -13.17 -3.83
CA ASP A 11 8.38 -13.38 -2.39
C ASP A 11 9.03 -14.71 -1.99
N TYR A 12 9.61 -14.71 -0.82
CA TYR A 12 10.09 -15.89 -0.14
C TYR A 12 9.57 -15.90 1.30
N GLU A 13 9.04 -17.04 1.73
CA GLU A 13 8.56 -17.24 3.09
C GLU A 13 8.98 -18.61 3.60
N GLU A 14 9.56 -18.66 4.81
CA GLU A 14 9.88 -19.90 5.51
C GLU A 14 9.91 -19.69 7.04
N GLY A 15 9.10 -20.47 7.77
CA GLY A 15 9.13 -20.51 9.24
C GLY A 15 8.81 -19.18 9.92
N GLY A 16 7.98 -18.37 9.31
CA GLY A 16 7.61 -17.02 9.75
C GLY A 16 8.51 -15.91 9.23
N PHE A 17 9.72 -16.21 8.74
CA PHE A 17 10.55 -15.25 8.04
C PHE A 17 9.99 -15.02 6.63
N TYR A 18 9.90 -13.76 6.22
CA TYR A 18 9.57 -13.39 4.85
C TYR A 18 10.55 -12.35 4.31
N ALA A 19 10.78 -12.37 3.02
CA ALA A 19 11.53 -11.35 2.30
C ALA A 19 11.06 -11.30 0.85
N GLY A 20 11.11 -10.15 0.24
CA GLY A 20 10.70 -10.01 -1.15
C GLY A 20 11.18 -8.73 -1.78
N GLY A 21 10.79 -8.59 -3.03
CA GLY A 21 10.97 -7.38 -3.80
C GLY A 21 9.83 -7.20 -4.78
N TRP A 22 9.45 -5.97 -5.00
CA TRP A 22 8.41 -5.59 -5.93
C TRP A 22 8.85 -4.41 -6.79
N THR A 23 8.29 -4.27 -7.96
CA THR A 23 8.54 -3.12 -8.83
C THR A 23 7.30 -2.77 -9.63
N ALA A 24 7.09 -1.48 -9.83
CA ALA A 24 6.01 -0.96 -10.66
C ALA A 24 6.47 0.20 -11.53
N ASP A 25 5.82 0.32 -12.67
CA ASP A 25 5.93 1.50 -13.51
C ASP A 25 5.08 2.62 -12.90
N VAL A 26 5.70 3.69 -12.44
CA VAL A 26 5.05 4.87 -11.86
C VAL A 26 4.87 6.04 -12.85
N GLY A 27 5.22 5.82 -14.13
CA GLY A 27 5.04 6.80 -15.22
C GLY A 27 6.32 7.52 -15.58
N ASP A 28 7.01 8.10 -14.64
CA ASP A 28 8.33 8.72 -14.82
C ASP A 28 9.39 7.91 -14.08
N GLY A 29 9.53 6.64 -14.48
CA GLY A 29 10.46 5.70 -13.89
C GLY A 29 9.77 4.47 -13.29
N LEU A 30 10.53 3.78 -12.46
CA LEU A 30 10.09 2.60 -11.72
C LEU A 30 10.18 2.87 -10.22
N GLU A 31 9.19 2.39 -9.48
CA GLU A 31 9.29 2.10 -8.06
C GLU A 31 9.90 0.71 -7.89
N ILE A 32 10.82 0.57 -6.96
CA ILE A 32 11.53 -0.67 -6.64
C ILE A 32 11.52 -0.82 -5.13
N ASP A 33 10.81 -1.83 -4.63
CA ASP A 33 10.70 -2.10 -3.21
C ASP A 33 11.49 -3.33 -2.82
N GLY A 34 12.12 -3.25 -1.67
CA GLY A 34 12.75 -4.38 -1.01
C GLY A 34 12.25 -4.49 0.42
N TYR A 35 11.81 -5.67 0.85
CA TYR A 35 11.27 -5.87 2.18
C TYR A 35 11.68 -7.19 2.80
N PHE A 36 11.70 -7.22 4.13
CA PHE A 36 11.88 -8.43 4.91
C PHE A 36 11.26 -8.27 6.29
N GLY A 37 10.94 -9.40 6.92
CA GLY A 37 10.38 -9.38 8.27
C GLY A 37 10.16 -10.76 8.86
N TYR A 38 9.45 -10.77 9.96
CA TYR A 38 9.07 -11.99 10.66
C TYR A 38 7.64 -11.90 11.17
N GLY A 39 6.87 -12.94 10.92
CA GLY A 39 5.48 -13.07 11.36
C GLY A 39 5.25 -14.31 12.18
N VAL A 40 4.24 -14.26 13.04
CA VAL A 40 3.73 -15.38 13.80
C VAL A 40 2.21 -15.43 13.71
N GLU A 41 1.67 -16.63 13.67
CA GLU A 41 0.23 -16.86 13.77
C GLU A 41 -0.06 -17.84 14.91
N THR A 42 -1.08 -17.56 15.69
CA THR A 42 -1.54 -18.41 16.79
C THR A 42 -2.60 -19.40 16.28
N ASP A 43 -2.80 -20.51 17.01
CA ASP A 43 -3.87 -21.48 16.72
C ASP A 43 -5.28 -20.86 16.74
N SER A 44 -5.46 -19.71 17.36
CA SER A 44 -6.73 -18.97 17.39
C SER A 44 -6.93 -18.07 16.17
N GLY A 45 -5.98 -18.02 15.23
CA GLY A 45 -6.04 -17.18 14.03
C GLY A 45 -5.66 -15.72 14.27
N PHE A 46 -5.00 -15.39 15.37
CA PHE A 46 -4.39 -14.08 15.58
C PHE A 46 -2.99 -14.07 15.00
N SER A 47 -2.71 -13.11 14.13
CA SER A 47 -1.40 -12.92 13.49
C SER A 47 -0.75 -11.60 13.91
N LEU A 48 0.57 -11.62 13.98
CA LEU A 48 1.42 -10.43 14.17
C LEU A 48 2.64 -10.55 13.27
N SER A 49 3.08 -9.45 12.69
CA SER A 49 4.38 -9.36 12.03
C SER A 49 5.06 -8.03 12.27
N ALA A 50 6.39 -8.05 12.14
CA ALA A 50 7.21 -6.85 12.10
C ALA A 50 8.22 -7.01 10.96
N GLY A 51 8.43 -5.94 10.21
CA GLY A 51 9.31 -5.93 9.05
C GLY A 51 9.90 -4.57 8.76
N PHE A 52 10.69 -4.54 7.71
CA PHE A 52 11.28 -3.34 7.13
C PHE A 52 10.98 -3.33 5.64
N THR A 53 10.68 -2.15 5.10
CA THR A 53 10.51 -1.90 3.67
C THR A 53 11.30 -0.67 3.27
N GLY A 54 12.04 -0.78 2.17
CA GLY A 54 12.65 0.36 1.49
C GLY A 54 12.04 0.51 0.11
N TYR A 55 11.66 1.74 -0.24
CA TYR A 55 11.11 2.12 -1.55
C TYR A 55 12.12 3.01 -2.26
N TYR A 56 12.49 2.63 -3.46
CA TYR A 56 13.47 3.33 -4.28
C TYR A 56 12.86 3.66 -5.64
N TYR A 57 13.11 4.86 -6.12
CA TYR A 57 12.56 5.32 -7.39
C TYR A 57 13.67 5.54 -8.41
N THR A 58 13.42 5.15 -9.67
CA THR A 58 14.22 5.54 -10.81
C THR A 58 13.53 6.69 -11.54
N GLY A 59 14.30 7.58 -12.15
CA GLY A 59 13.71 8.80 -12.74
C GLY A 59 13.56 9.92 -11.72
N GLU A 60 12.62 10.82 -11.94
CA GLU A 60 12.36 11.99 -11.09
C GLU A 60 10.97 11.95 -10.46
N PHE A 61 10.40 10.74 -10.30
CA PHE A 61 9.05 10.57 -9.76
C PHE A 61 9.01 10.91 -8.28
N ASP A 62 9.91 10.31 -7.47
CA ASP A 62 9.97 10.51 -6.01
C ASP A 62 11.38 10.19 -5.49
N ASP A 63 11.60 10.38 -4.19
CA ASP A 63 12.82 10.04 -3.48
C ASP A 63 12.60 8.77 -2.62
N THR A 64 13.63 8.33 -1.92
CA THR A 64 13.65 7.10 -1.13
C THR A 64 12.77 7.21 0.10
N TYR A 65 12.03 6.12 0.39
CA TYR A 65 11.35 5.90 1.67
C TYR A 65 11.92 4.67 2.36
N GLU A 66 12.05 4.72 3.66
CA GLU A 66 12.42 3.60 4.50
C GLU A 66 11.47 3.51 5.69
N GLU A 67 10.89 2.33 5.95
CA GLU A 67 9.92 2.19 7.02
C GLU A 67 10.01 0.87 7.78
N ILE A 68 9.60 0.91 9.05
CA ILE A 68 9.31 -0.25 9.87
C ILE A 68 7.81 -0.50 9.82
N ASN A 69 7.44 -1.72 9.45
CA ASN A 69 6.05 -2.15 9.34
C ASN A 69 5.67 -3.05 10.50
N LEU A 70 4.54 -2.79 11.12
CA LEU A 70 3.91 -3.60 12.14
C LEU A 70 2.52 -3.99 11.66
N ASN A 71 2.24 -5.30 11.60
CA ASN A 71 0.94 -5.78 11.14
C ASN A 71 0.30 -6.68 12.19
N ALA A 72 -1.02 -6.61 12.31
CA ALA A 72 -1.82 -7.48 13.14
C ALA A 72 -3.07 -7.93 12.38
N GLY A 73 -3.50 -9.19 12.57
CA GLY A 73 -4.70 -9.73 11.95
C GLY A 73 -5.51 -10.60 12.89
N TYR A 74 -6.84 -10.54 12.76
CA TYR A 74 -7.75 -11.46 13.41
C TYR A 74 -9.09 -11.54 12.69
N GLY A 75 -9.45 -12.75 12.23
CA GLY A 75 -10.69 -12.99 11.50
C GLY A 75 -10.76 -12.17 10.22
N ILE A 76 -11.71 -11.26 10.13
CA ILE A 76 -11.92 -10.38 8.96
C ILE A 76 -11.16 -9.05 9.08
N PHE A 77 -10.47 -8.78 10.18
CA PHE A 77 -9.80 -7.52 10.46
C PHE A 77 -8.29 -7.65 10.28
N SER A 78 -7.68 -6.67 9.63
CA SER A 78 -6.23 -6.45 9.62
C SER A 78 -5.89 -5.01 9.90
N LEU A 79 -4.81 -4.80 10.63
CA LEU A 79 -4.24 -3.52 10.98
C LEU A 79 -2.80 -3.50 10.50
N GLU A 80 -2.42 -2.42 9.83
CA GLU A 80 -1.06 -2.08 9.48
C GLU A 80 -0.70 -0.76 10.14
N TYR A 81 0.51 -0.68 10.69
CA TYR A 81 1.09 0.56 11.19
C TYR A 81 2.55 0.62 10.77
N SER A 82 2.89 1.65 10.00
CA SER A 82 4.24 1.90 9.53
C SER A 82 4.77 3.19 10.13
N ILE A 83 6.06 3.21 10.45
CA ILE A 83 6.81 4.40 10.86
C ILE A 83 7.97 4.51 9.89
N GLY A 84 8.07 5.62 9.21
CA GLY A 84 9.03 5.80 8.13
C GLY A 84 9.63 7.19 8.05
N GLU A 85 10.62 7.28 7.18
CA GLU A 85 11.31 8.50 6.78
C GLU A 85 11.34 8.58 5.26
N TRP A 86 11.00 9.74 4.74
CA TRP A 86 11.17 10.10 3.34
C TRP A 86 12.43 10.96 3.20
N ALA A 87 13.38 10.55 2.34
CA ALA A 87 14.64 11.27 2.14
C ALA A 87 14.45 12.68 1.56
N GLY A 88 13.37 12.88 0.80
CA GLY A 88 12.98 14.18 0.23
C GLY A 88 13.95 14.73 -0.79
N PHE A 89 13.46 15.66 -1.59
CA PHE A 89 14.30 16.38 -2.57
C PHE A 89 15.16 17.50 -1.93
N GLY A 90 15.50 17.38 -0.67
CA GLY A 90 16.38 18.35 0.01
C GLY A 90 16.15 18.47 1.51
N ALA A 91 15.07 17.99 2.05
CA ALA A 91 14.82 17.85 3.49
C ALA A 91 14.13 16.53 3.76
N GLU A 92 14.64 15.76 4.71
CA GLU A 92 14.01 14.55 5.21
C GLU A 92 12.70 14.88 5.92
N ALA A 93 11.72 13.97 5.85
CA ALA A 93 10.45 14.10 6.57
C ALA A 93 10.08 12.75 7.20
N ASP A 94 9.74 12.79 8.48
CA ASP A 94 9.21 11.64 9.21
C ASP A 94 7.73 11.47 8.91
N TYR A 95 7.24 10.24 8.84
CA TYR A 95 5.82 9.95 8.72
C TYR A 95 5.41 8.70 9.48
N ASP A 96 4.14 8.62 9.79
CA ASP A 96 3.49 7.37 10.14
C ASP A 96 2.32 7.08 9.18
N PHE A 97 1.98 5.82 9.06
CA PHE A 97 0.85 5.35 8.29
C PHE A 97 0.07 4.31 9.08
N LEU A 98 -1.23 4.45 9.12
CA LEU A 98 -2.15 3.50 9.72
C LEU A 98 -3.17 3.05 8.69
N ALA A 99 -3.33 1.73 8.50
CA ALA A 99 -4.44 1.19 7.72
C ALA A 99 -5.23 0.15 8.50
N LEU A 100 -6.55 0.27 8.44
CA LEU A 100 -7.49 -0.73 8.96
C LEU A 100 -8.29 -1.32 7.80
N THR A 101 -8.17 -2.63 7.61
CA THR A 101 -8.90 -3.35 6.57
C THR A 101 -9.91 -4.31 7.20
N VAL A 102 -11.09 -4.36 6.60
CA VAL A 102 -12.13 -5.37 6.86
C VAL A 102 -12.37 -6.12 5.56
N ALA A 103 -12.09 -7.43 5.52
CA ALA A 103 -12.20 -8.26 4.33
C ALA A 103 -13.10 -9.47 4.58
N GLY A 104 -14.13 -9.61 3.75
CA GLY A 104 -15.06 -10.75 3.82
C GLY A 104 -14.59 -11.92 2.94
N GLU A 105 -15.02 -13.14 3.27
CA GLU A 105 -14.73 -14.37 2.51
C GLU A 105 -15.26 -14.33 1.06
N ASN A 106 -16.18 -13.43 0.75
CA ASN A 106 -16.74 -13.24 -0.60
C ASN A 106 -15.89 -12.32 -1.50
N GLY A 107 -14.70 -11.94 -1.05
CA GLY A 107 -13.77 -11.06 -1.77
C GLY A 107 -14.05 -9.57 -1.62
N LEU A 108 -15.13 -9.14 -0.97
CA LEU A 108 -15.38 -7.74 -0.66
C LEU A 108 -14.47 -7.28 0.49
N TYR A 109 -13.92 -6.07 0.35
CA TYR A 109 -13.14 -5.45 1.42
C TYR A 109 -13.35 -3.94 1.47
N ALA A 110 -13.00 -3.38 2.62
CA ALA A 110 -12.90 -1.95 2.85
C ALA A 110 -11.63 -1.66 3.65
N THR A 111 -10.85 -0.69 3.20
CA THR A 111 -9.65 -0.21 3.88
C THR A 111 -9.76 1.29 4.14
N PHE A 112 -9.54 1.69 5.38
CA PHE A 112 -9.30 3.08 5.76
C PHE A 112 -7.81 3.24 6.03
N GLY A 113 -7.15 4.17 5.34
CA GLY A 113 -5.75 4.53 5.52
C GLY A 113 -5.60 5.99 5.91
N SER A 114 -4.62 6.31 6.74
CA SER A 114 -4.31 7.65 7.19
C SER A 114 -2.82 7.81 7.40
N PHE A 115 -2.28 8.91 6.91
CA PHE A 115 -0.93 9.38 7.19
C PHE A 115 -0.94 10.34 8.38
N GLY A 116 0.19 10.43 9.08
CA GLY A 116 0.43 11.33 10.19
C GLY A 116 1.90 11.72 10.29
N ASP A 117 2.24 12.42 11.39
CA ASP A 117 3.48 13.11 11.66
C ASP A 117 3.69 14.30 10.70
N GLU A 118 4.74 14.33 9.87
CA GLU A 118 4.95 15.42 8.90
C GLU A 118 4.15 15.23 7.59
N PHE A 119 3.54 14.04 7.40
CA PHE A 119 2.58 13.79 6.34
C PHE A 119 1.15 13.95 6.89
N ASP A 120 0.20 14.15 5.99
CA ASP A 120 -1.19 14.32 6.35
C ASP A 120 -2.10 13.70 5.28
N GLY A 121 -3.32 13.40 5.68
CA GLY A 121 -4.34 12.93 4.77
C GLY A 121 -4.76 11.49 5.01
N GLY A 122 -5.89 11.15 4.43
CA GLY A 122 -6.47 9.83 4.55
C GLY A 122 -7.29 9.44 3.32
N TYR A 123 -7.55 8.15 3.21
CA TYR A 123 -8.36 7.60 2.14
C TYR A 123 -9.28 6.47 2.62
N LEU A 124 -10.33 6.24 1.86
CA LEU A 124 -11.17 5.04 1.96
C LEU A 124 -11.11 4.29 0.63
N GLU A 125 -10.74 3.02 0.69
CA GLU A 125 -10.79 2.10 -0.44
C GLU A 125 -11.91 1.09 -0.22
N LEU A 126 -12.72 0.88 -1.24
CA LEU A 126 -13.76 -0.16 -1.29
C LEU A 126 -13.46 -1.04 -2.50
N GLY A 127 -13.25 -2.32 -2.27
CA GLY A 127 -12.85 -3.21 -3.34
C GLY A 127 -13.49 -4.59 -3.29
N TRP A 128 -13.31 -5.29 -4.38
CA TRP A 128 -13.66 -6.69 -4.53
C TRP A 128 -12.62 -7.40 -5.37
N GLY A 129 -12.25 -8.62 -4.97
CA GLY A 129 -11.31 -9.45 -5.69
C GLY A 129 -11.77 -10.91 -5.77
N THR A 130 -11.33 -11.60 -6.82
CA THR A 130 -11.57 -13.03 -7.01
C THR A 130 -10.51 -13.65 -7.90
N THR A 131 -10.26 -14.95 -7.73
CA THR A 131 -9.36 -15.73 -8.59
C THR A 131 -10.19 -16.65 -9.49
N ILE A 132 -9.95 -16.60 -10.80
CA ILE A 132 -10.60 -17.44 -11.80
C ILE A 132 -9.50 -18.07 -12.68
N SER A 133 -9.37 -19.38 -12.66
CA SER A 133 -8.40 -20.12 -13.49
C SER A 133 -6.97 -19.61 -13.37
N ASP A 134 -6.50 -19.43 -12.13
CA ASP A 134 -5.16 -18.94 -11.81
C ASP A 134 -4.88 -17.47 -12.23
N LEU A 135 -5.92 -16.70 -12.51
CA LEU A 135 -5.86 -15.26 -12.72
C LEU A 135 -6.62 -14.54 -11.61
N ASP A 136 -5.98 -13.57 -11.03
CA ASP A 136 -6.56 -12.69 -10.02
C ASP A 136 -7.18 -11.47 -10.70
N PHE A 137 -8.41 -11.19 -10.34
CA PHE A 137 -9.16 -10.02 -10.81
C PHE A 137 -9.54 -9.17 -9.61
N GLY A 138 -9.31 -7.87 -9.72
CA GLY A 138 -9.67 -6.90 -8.69
C GLY A 138 -10.33 -5.67 -9.29
N VAL A 139 -11.25 -5.10 -8.51
CA VAL A 139 -11.83 -3.78 -8.76
C VAL A 139 -11.84 -3.01 -7.45
N ALA A 140 -11.44 -1.75 -7.48
CA ALA A 140 -11.46 -0.88 -6.33
C ALA A 140 -11.92 0.53 -6.69
N ALA A 141 -12.57 1.18 -5.73
CA ALA A 141 -12.86 2.62 -5.72
C ALA A 141 -12.11 3.22 -4.54
N ILE A 142 -11.28 4.22 -4.79
CA ILE A 142 -10.47 4.93 -3.80
C ILE A 142 -11.00 6.34 -3.69
N LEU A 143 -11.31 6.78 -2.47
CA LEU A 143 -11.78 8.12 -2.12
C LEU A 143 -10.71 8.75 -1.23
N SER A 144 -9.98 9.72 -1.76
CA SER A 144 -8.88 10.38 -1.05
C SER A 144 -9.29 11.77 -0.56
N GLY A 145 -8.85 12.13 0.63
CA GLY A 145 -8.92 13.51 1.13
C GLY A 145 -8.21 14.49 0.22
N ASP A 146 -8.40 15.77 0.47
CA ASP A 146 -7.81 16.84 -0.33
C ASP A 146 -6.28 16.94 -0.13
N GLU A 147 -5.76 16.48 0.99
CA GLU A 147 -4.34 16.40 1.29
C GLU A 147 -3.60 15.38 0.38
N LEU A 148 -4.27 14.28 0.01
CA LEU A 148 -3.72 13.24 -0.88
C LEU A 148 -4.06 13.48 -2.36
N SER A 149 -4.44 14.67 -2.74
CA SER A 149 -4.97 14.95 -4.08
C SER A 149 -4.32 16.15 -4.73
N ASP A 150 -3.83 15.97 -5.96
CA ASP A 150 -3.36 17.06 -6.83
C ASP A 150 -4.51 17.88 -7.44
N GLN A 151 -5.77 17.56 -7.13
CA GLN A 151 -6.91 18.26 -7.70
C GLN A 151 -7.16 19.58 -6.97
N VAL A 152 -7.46 20.59 -7.75
CA VAL A 152 -7.85 21.90 -7.22
C VAL A 152 -9.24 22.31 -7.74
N SER A 153 -9.98 23.02 -6.89
CA SER A 153 -11.25 23.62 -7.24
C SER A 153 -11.05 24.81 -8.22
N SER A 154 -12.12 25.29 -8.80
CA SER A 154 -12.09 26.51 -9.65
C SER A 154 -11.60 27.78 -8.92
N SER A 155 -11.60 27.77 -7.60
CA SER A 155 -11.05 28.83 -6.72
C SER A 155 -9.60 28.60 -6.33
N GLY A 156 -8.97 27.48 -6.76
CA GLY A 156 -7.58 27.14 -6.43
C GLY A 156 -7.37 26.46 -5.06
N SER A 157 -8.46 26.07 -4.36
CA SER A 157 -8.36 25.34 -3.11
C SER A 157 -8.18 23.83 -3.38
N PRO A 158 -7.44 23.09 -2.56
CA PRO A 158 -7.36 21.63 -2.62
C PRO A 158 -8.75 20.98 -2.67
N LYS A 159 -8.86 19.83 -3.28
CA LYS A 159 -10.13 19.12 -3.49
C LYS A 159 -9.91 17.61 -3.39
N GLU A 160 -10.82 16.92 -2.71
CA GLU A 160 -10.92 15.46 -2.68
C GLU A 160 -10.84 14.84 -4.07
N SER A 161 -10.26 13.66 -4.17
CA SER A 161 -10.16 12.91 -5.43
C SER A 161 -10.81 11.53 -5.34
N GLN A 162 -11.09 10.96 -6.50
CA GLN A 162 -11.64 9.61 -6.64
C GLN A 162 -10.89 8.90 -7.75
N ALA A 163 -10.53 7.63 -7.50
CA ALA A 163 -9.94 6.75 -8.48
C ALA A 163 -10.71 5.44 -8.58
N PHE A 164 -10.75 4.86 -9.77
CA PHE A 164 -11.23 3.49 -9.99
C PHE A 164 -10.08 2.67 -10.55
N VAL A 165 -9.80 1.54 -9.92
CA VAL A 165 -8.69 0.64 -10.28
C VAL A 165 -9.25 -0.70 -10.72
N LEU A 166 -8.76 -1.21 -11.84
CA LEU A 166 -8.97 -2.58 -12.31
C LEU A 166 -7.62 -3.28 -12.27
N THR A 167 -7.56 -4.43 -11.62
CA THR A 167 -6.34 -5.24 -11.51
C THR A 167 -6.53 -6.59 -12.15
N ILE A 168 -5.53 -7.04 -12.89
CA ILE A 168 -5.40 -8.42 -13.36
C ILE A 168 -4.00 -8.89 -13.00
N GLY A 169 -3.92 -9.98 -12.26
CA GLY A 169 -2.67 -10.54 -11.78
C GLY A 169 -2.55 -12.04 -12.06
N LYS A 170 -1.33 -12.56 -11.94
CA LYS A 170 -1.05 -13.98 -11.94
C LYS A 170 0.14 -14.28 -11.06
N SER A 171 -0.02 -15.26 -10.16
CA SER A 171 1.05 -15.84 -9.36
C SER A 171 1.53 -17.18 -9.94
N PHE A 172 2.82 -17.51 -9.77
CA PHE A 172 3.48 -18.70 -10.33
C PHE A 172 4.14 -19.53 -9.24
#